data_21db72c31891900d4c6300dd750a965f
#
_entry.id   21db72c31891900d4c6300dd750a965f
#
_cell.length_a   1.000
_cell.length_b   1.000
_cell.length_c   1.000
_cell.angle_alpha   90.00
_cell.angle_beta   90.00
_cell.angle_gamma   90.00
#
_symmetry.space_group_name_H-M   'P 1'
#
loop_
_entity.id
_entity.type
_entity.pdbx_description
1 polymer ?
#
loop_
_entity_poly.entity_id
_entity_poly.type
_entity_poly.pdbx_seq_one_letter_code
_entity_poly.pdbx_strand_id
1 'polypeptide(L)'
;PVAIQFEQIDETNWRLGWRQPIASAADERGAVPQLPAACALAGPVERDMAPLAVVGRAPVVCTGSVAGQRLGWPAFPGQGEAILRVAPRERPVQVHRLTPEEPYATITARPGAAQVWRSYFAIGVDHILAGWDHLLFVIALVLLVRRPWPVVKAATAFTLAHSLTLAVVTLGFAGIQQDVVEALIALSIVFLAVE
;
A
#
# COMPACT_ATOMS: atom_id res chain seq x y z
N PRO A 1 -5.52 4.89 2.65
CA PRO A 1 -4.17 5.44 2.57
C PRO A 1 -3.87 6.02 1.19
N VAL A 2 -2.96 6.99 1.14
CA VAL A 2 -2.42 7.50 -0.12
C VAL A 2 -1.46 6.46 -0.69
N ALA A 3 -1.51 6.23 -2.00
CA ALA A 3 -0.59 5.33 -2.67
C ALA A 3 0.18 6.09 -3.75
N ILE A 4 1.50 5.92 -3.79
CA ILE A 4 2.38 6.52 -4.78
C ILE A 4 3.14 5.39 -5.48
N GLN A 5 3.20 5.42 -6.79
CA GLN A 5 3.93 4.47 -7.61
C GLN A 5 4.93 5.22 -8.49
N PHE A 6 6.18 4.81 -8.44
CA PHE A 6 7.25 5.34 -9.29
C PHE A 6 7.92 4.17 -10.00
N GLU A 7 7.60 4.00 -11.27
CA GLU A 7 7.95 2.82 -12.07
C GLU A 7 8.86 3.19 -13.23
N GLN A 8 9.94 2.46 -13.38
CA GLN A 8 10.86 2.62 -14.50
C GLN A 8 10.32 1.91 -15.73
N ILE A 9 10.16 2.65 -16.83
CA ILE A 9 9.71 2.14 -18.12
C ILE A 9 10.89 1.71 -19.00
N ASP A 10 11.92 2.57 -19.07
CA ASP A 10 13.18 2.30 -19.74
C ASP A 10 14.36 2.98 -19.01
N GLU A 11 15.51 3.14 -19.65
CA GLU A 11 16.72 3.68 -19.01
C GLU A 11 16.51 5.07 -18.40
N THR A 12 15.76 5.93 -19.08
CA THR A 12 15.55 7.33 -18.70
C THR A 12 14.10 7.64 -18.36
N ASN A 13 13.15 6.91 -18.91
CA ASN A 13 11.73 7.19 -18.74
C ASN A 13 11.14 6.43 -17.56
N TRP A 14 10.41 7.17 -16.75
CA TRP A 14 9.71 6.70 -15.58
C TRP A 14 8.24 7.12 -15.65
N ARG A 15 7.40 6.44 -14.91
CA ARG A 15 6.01 6.80 -14.71
C ARG A 15 5.78 7.07 -13.23
N LEU A 16 5.25 8.25 -12.93
CA LEU A 16 4.74 8.58 -11.63
C LEU A 16 3.22 8.38 -11.64
N GLY A 17 2.71 7.63 -10.68
CA GLY A 17 1.28 7.48 -10.43
C GLY A 17 0.99 7.70 -8.96
N TRP A 18 -0.17 8.27 -8.63
CA TRP A 18 -0.64 8.34 -7.24
C TRP A 18 -2.14 8.26 -7.16
N ARG A 19 -2.61 7.75 -6.05
CA ARG A 19 -4.01 7.74 -5.67
C ARG A 19 -4.16 8.41 -4.32
N GLN A 20 -4.98 9.45 -4.28
CA GLN A 20 -5.26 10.26 -3.11
C GLN A 20 -6.75 10.20 -2.80
N PRO A 21 -7.17 9.70 -1.61
CA PRO A 21 -8.55 9.80 -1.17
C PRO A 21 -8.96 11.27 -1.05
N ILE A 22 -10.18 11.58 -1.45
CA ILE A 22 -10.76 12.92 -1.30
C ILE A 22 -11.38 13.00 0.10
N ALA A 23 -10.78 13.80 0.98
CA ALA A 23 -11.32 14.09 2.30
C ALA A 23 -11.89 15.52 2.38
N SER A 24 -11.47 16.42 1.46
CA SER A 24 -11.92 17.81 1.42
C SER A 24 -11.89 18.38 0.00
N ALA A 25 -12.58 19.48 -0.25
CA ALA A 25 -12.55 20.19 -1.54
C ALA A 25 -11.15 20.76 -1.90
N ALA A 26 -10.23 20.88 -0.93
CA ALA A 26 -8.85 21.27 -1.18
C ALA A 26 -8.05 20.14 -1.84
N ASP A 27 -8.44 18.89 -1.61
CA ASP A 27 -7.77 17.69 -2.13
C ASP A 27 -7.97 17.53 -3.64
N GLU A 28 -9.04 18.10 -4.18
CA GLU A 28 -9.34 18.08 -5.62
C GLU A 28 -8.27 18.80 -6.45
N ARG A 29 -7.59 19.80 -5.89
CA ARG A 29 -6.53 20.56 -6.55
C ARG A 29 -5.18 19.84 -6.57
N GLY A 30 -5.08 18.74 -5.88
CA GLY A 30 -4.06 17.71 -5.88
C GLY A 30 -2.61 18.20 -5.97
N ALA A 31 -1.88 18.12 -4.87
CA ALA A 31 -0.42 18.23 -4.91
C ALA A 31 0.16 17.09 -5.75
N VAL A 32 1.32 17.32 -6.36
CA VAL A 32 2.09 16.29 -7.07
C VAL A 32 3.20 15.83 -6.13
N PRO A 33 3.47 14.51 -6.04
CA PRO A 33 4.64 14.02 -5.31
C PRO A 33 5.92 14.68 -5.80
N GLN A 34 6.82 15.01 -4.89
CA GLN A 34 8.09 15.62 -5.23
C GLN A 34 9.05 14.55 -5.78
N LEU A 35 9.53 14.79 -7.00
CA LEU A 35 10.42 13.89 -7.70
C LEU A 35 11.86 13.95 -7.17
N PRO A 36 12.66 12.89 -7.42
CA PRO A 36 14.11 12.94 -7.25
C PRO A 36 14.75 14.09 -8.03
N ALA A 37 15.85 14.64 -7.53
CA ALA A 37 16.49 15.82 -8.13
C ALA A 37 16.99 15.59 -9.58
N ALA A 38 17.32 14.33 -9.93
CA ALA A 38 17.70 13.98 -11.29
C ALA A 38 16.52 13.79 -12.24
N CYS A 39 15.29 13.96 -11.77
CA CYS A 39 14.08 13.65 -12.52
C CYS A 39 13.21 14.90 -12.71
N ALA A 40 12.58 15.01 -13.88
CA ALA A 40 11.63 16.07 -14.20
C ALA A 40 10.39 15.48 -14.88
N LEU A 41 9.27 16.18 -14.77
CA LEU A 41 8.07 15.84 -15.52
C LEU A 41 8.35 15.98 -17.03
N ALA A 42 8.03 14.95 -17.79
CA ALA A 42 8.23 14.90 -19.24
C ALA A 42 6.97 15.29 -20.03
N GLY A 43 5.87 15.60 -19.33
CA GLY A 43 4.60 15.94 -19.95
C GLY A 43 3.57 16.44 -18.93
N PRO A 44 2.34 16.64 -19.36
CA PRO A 44 1.26 17.10 -18.49
C PRO A 44 0.95 16.03 -17.43
N VAL A 45 0.48 16.53 -16.29
CA VAL A 45 -0.07 15.70 -15.22
C VAL A 45 -1.53 15.39 -15.57
N GLU A 46 -1.81 14.12 -15.85
CA GLU A 46 -3.17 13.63 -16.05
C GLU A 46 -3.82 13.37 -14.70
N ARG A 47 -5.06 13.77 -14.52
CA ARG A 47 -5.85 13.53 -13.30
C ARG A 47 -7.21 12.99 -13.66
N ASP A 48 -7.53 11.83 -13.09
CA ASP A 48 -8.82 11.19 -13.23
C ASP A 48 -9.53 11.20 -11.87
N MET A 49 -10.82 11.50 -11.89
CA MET A 49 -11.67 11.41 -10.71
C MET A 49 -12.20 9.97 -10.59
N ALA A 50 -11.72 9.24 -9.61
CA ALA A 50 -12.29 7.96 -9.22
C ALA A 50 -13.29 8.15 -8.07
N PRO A 51 -14.20 7.21 -7.80
CA PRO A 51 -15.06 7.30 -6.64
C PRO A 51 -14.23 7.50 -5.36
N LEU A 52 -14.44 8.65 -4.68
CA LEU A 52 -13.76 9.04 -3.44
C LEU A 52 -12.23 9.19 -3.53
N ALA A 53 -11.66 9.32 -4.72
CA ALA A 53 -10.22 9.50 -4.89
C ALA A 53 -9.87 10.27 -6.16
N VAL A 54 -8.76 11.01 -6.10
CA VAL A 54 -8.08 11.54 -7.29
C VAL A 54 -6.94 10.57 -7.64
N VAL A 55 -6.88 10.18 -8.90
CA VAL A 55 -5.78 9.38 -9.45
C VAL A 55 -5.00 10.27 -10.38
N GLY A 56 -3.73 10.50 -10.05
CA GLY A 56 -2.82 11.27 -10.89
C GLY A 56 -1.81 10.37 -11.59
N ARG A 57 -1.44 10.75 -12.80
CA ARG A 57 -0.38 10.11 -13.59
C ARG A 57 0.44 11.16 -14.29
N ALA A 58 1.75 10.93 -14.37
CA ALA A 58 2.65 11.79 -15.11
C ALA A 58 3.82 11.00 -15.70
N PRO A 59 4.21 11.28 -16.95
CA PRO A 59 5.47 10.80 -17.49
C PRO A 59 6.63 11.59 -16.85
N VAL A 60 7.71 10.91 -16.55
CA VAL A 60 8.90 11.47 -15.90
C VAL A 60 10.14 11.05 -16.66
N VAL A 61 11.07 11.97 -16.85
CA VAL A 61 12.40 11.68 -17.38
C VAL A 61 13.43 11.91 -16.29
N CYS A 62 14.32 10.94 -16.13
CA CYS A 62 15.44 11.02 -15.19
C CYS A 62 16.77 11.00 -15.97
N THR A 63 17.60 12.01 -15.78
CA THR A 63 18.88 12.17 -16.49
C THR A 63 20.05 11.46 -15.81
N GLY A 64 19.80 10.75 -14.72
CA GLY A 64 20.82 10.03 -13.95
C GLY A 64 20.23 9.00 -12.98
N SER A 65 21.09 8.43 -12.15
CA SER A 65 20.67 7.45 -11.17
C SER A 65 19.75 8.07 -10.12
N VAL A 66 18.58 7.45 -9.94
CA VAL A 66 17.65 7.80 -8.85
C VAL A 66 18.11 7.24 -7.49
N ALA A 67 19.09 6.35 -7.48
CA ALA A 67 19.62 5.76 -6.26
C ALA A 67 20.29 6.81 -5.38
N GLY A 68 20.02 6.77 -4.08
CA GLY A 68 20.47 7.75 -3.10
C GLY A 68 19.66 9.04 -3.08
N GLN A 69 18.73 9.22 -4.02
CA GLN A 69 17.89 10.41 -4.09
C GLN A 69 16.57 10.23 -3.30
N ARG A 70 15.96 11.34 -2.95
CA ARG A 70 14.73 11.39 -2.16
C ARG A 70 13.52 11.54 -3.08
N LEU A 71 12.51 10.74 -2.82
CA LEU A 71 11.18 10.87 -3.40
C LEU A 71 10.18 11.00 -2.24
N GLY A 72 9.18 11.83 -2.38
CA GLY A 72 8.21 11.97 -1.31
C GLY A 72 7.07 12.91 -1.62
N TRP A 73 6.28 13.19 -0.61
CA TRP A 73 5.13 14.08 -0.74
C TRP A 73 4.99 14.96 0.51
N PRO A 74 5.70 16.11 0.57
CA PRO A 74 5.75 16.94 1.77
C PRO A 74 4.42 17.58 2.14
N ALA A 75 3.50 17.65 1.20
CA ALA A 75 2.18 18.24 1.38
C ALA A 75 1.05 17.25 1.04
N PHE A 76 1.23 15.96 1.39
CA PHE A 76 0.14 15.03 1.17
C PHE A 76 -1.02 15.33 2.14
N PRO A 77 -2.26 15.26 1.66
CA PRO A 77 -3.42 15.68 2.42
C PRO A 77 -3.78 14.67 3.50
N GLY A 78 -4.24 15.20 4.63
CA GLY A 78 -4.72 14.43 5.76
C GLY A 78 -3.64 14.04 6.77
N GLN A 79 -4.07 13.46 7.88
CA GLN A 79 -3.21 12.94 8.95
C GLN A 79 -2.85 11.46 8.72
N GLY A 80 -2.97 11.01 7.48
CA GLY A 80 -2.79 9.61 7.12
C GLY A 80 -1.36 9.28 6.72
N GLU A 81 -1.19 8.06 6.28
CA GLU A 81 0.05 7.52 5.77
C GLU A 81 -0.02 7.40 4.25
N ALA A 82 1.13 7.50 3.61
CA ALA A 82 1.27 7.19 2.20
C ALA A 82 2.21 6.01 2.00
N ILE A 83 1.85 5.12 1.10
CA ILE A 83 2.70 4.01 0.68
C ILE A 83 3.35 4.39 -0.64
N LEU A 84 4.67 4.50 -0.63
CA LEU A 84 5.47 4.74 -1.81
C LEU A 84 6.05 3.41 -2.32
N ARG A 85 5.71 3.04 -3.53
CA ARG A 85 6.29 1.91 -4.25
C ARG A 85 7.21 2.41 -5.35
N VAL A 86 8.49 2.07 -5.27
CA VAL A 86 9.48 2.34 -6.31
C VAL A 86 9.82 1.04 -7.02
N ALA A 87 9.60 0.97 -8.32
CA ALA A 87 9.81 -0.22 -9.14
C ALA A 87 10.83 0.06 -10.26
N PRO A 88 12.13 -0.06 -9.99
CA PRO A 88 13.16 -0.02 -11.02
C PRO A 88 13.07 -1.29 -11.89
N ARG A 89 13.40 -1.18 -13.18
CA ARG A 89 13.21 -2.29 -14.15
C ARG A 89 14.07 -3.53 -13.84
N GLU A 90 15.30 -3.33 -13.41
CA GLU A 90 16.28 -4.42 -13.21
C GLU A 90 16.64 -4.63 -11.72
N ARG A 91 15.85 -4.11 -10.81
CA ARG A 91 16.13 -4.16 -9.38
C ARG A 91 14.87 -4.51 -8.61
N PRO A 92 15.02 -5.05 -7.40
CA PRO A 92 13.88 -5.32 -6.54
C PRO A 92 13.04 -4.08 -6.27
N VAL A 93 11.74 -4.27 -6.24
CA VAL A 93 10.78 -3.24 -5.86
C VAL A 93 11.05 -2.81 -4.42
N GLN A 94 11.01 -1.51 -4.17
CA GLN A 94 11.13 -0.93 -2.84
C GLN A 94 9.78 -0.40 -2.41
N VAL A 95 9.42 -0.66 -1.16
CA VAL A 95 8.21 -0.12 -0.55
C VAL A 95 8.62 0.67 0.68
N HIS A 96 8.15 1.91 0.73
CA HIS A 96 8.41 2.83 1.82
C HIS A 96 7.09 3.37 2.36
N ARG A 97 7.02 3.53 3.67
CA ARG A 97 5.94 4.24 4.34
C ARG A 97 6.35 5.68 4.51
N LEU A 98 5.49 6.60 4.13
CA LEU A 98 5.66 8.03 4.34
C LEU A 98 4.65 8.49 5.38
N THR A 99 5.08 9.32 6.29
CA THR A 99 4.25 9.96 7.31
C THR A 99 4.38 11.47 7.21
N PRO A 100 3.50 12.26 7.86
CA PRO A 100 3.66 13.71 7.90
C PRO A 100 5.00 14.16 8.49
N GLU A 101 5.57 13.39 9.43
CA GLU A 101 6.87 13.64 10.06
C GLU A 101 8.03 13.24 9.15
N GLU A 102 7.85 12.16 8.38
CA GLU A 102 8.83 11.64 7.43
C GLU A 102 8.23 11.55 6.01
N PRO A 103 7.98 12.69 5.35
CA PRO A 103 7.29 12.72 4.06
C PRO A 103 8.16 12.31 2.86
N TYR A 104 9.40 11.90 3.10
CA TYR A 104 10.36 11.50 2.07
C TYR A 104 10.96 10.12 2.35
N ALA A 105 11.15 9.34 1.29
CA ALA A 105 11.98 8.15 1.33
C ALA A 105 13.19 8.29 0.43
N THR A 106 14.31 7.69 0.84
CA THR A 106 15.52 7.61 0.03
C THR A 106 15.48 6.33 -0.80
N ILE A 107 15.60 6.46 -2.12
CA ILE A 107 15.65 5.33 -3.04
C ILE A 107 17.01 4.65 -2.90
N THR A 108 17.05 3.42 -2.41
CA THR A 108 18.31 2.70 -2.21
C THR A 108 18.80 2.07 -3.52
N ALA A 109 20.12 2.06 -3.72
CA ALA A 109 20.71 1.45 -4.91
C ALA A 109 20.44 -0.07 -4.97
N ARG A 110 20.51 -0.73 -3.83
CA ARG A 110 20.18 -2.15 -3.64
C ARG A 110 19.59 -2.32 -2.24
N PRO A 111 18.27 -2.51 -2.11
CA PRO A 111 17.72 -2.88 -0.82
C PRO A 111 18.31 -4.24 -0.43
N GLY A 112 18.97 -4.30 0.70
CA GLY A 112 19.43 -5.56 1.25
C GLY A 112 18.22 -6.46 1.59
N ALA A 113 18.37 -7.77 1.45
CA ALA A 113 17.29 -8.71 1.79
C ALA A 113 16.74 -8.49 3.22
N ALA A 114 17.63 -8.16 4.16
CA ALA A 114 17.25 -7.83 5.53
C ALA A 114 16.38 -6.56 5.63
N GLN A 115 16.65 -5.53 4.81
CA GLN A 115 15.85 -4.31 4.77
C GLN A 115 14.46 -4.59 4.19
N VAL A 116 14.38 -5.34 3.11
CA VAL A 116 13.12 -5.78 2.50
C VAL A 116 12.30 -6.56 3.52
N TRP A 117 12.91 -7.55 4.16
CA TRP A 117 12.23 -8.38 5.16
C TRP A 117 11.72 -7.55 6.34
N ARG A 118 12.54 -6.64 6.87
CA ARG A 118 12.16 -5.76 7.97
C ARG A 118 10.99 -4.83 7.60
N SER A 119 11.00 -4.28 6.39
CA SER A 119 9.92 -3.40 5.91
C SER A 119 8.60 -4.16 5.78
N TYR A 120 8.61 -5.35 5.16
CA TYR A 120 7.41 -6.17 5.03
C TYR A 120 6.93 -6.70 6.39
N PHE A 121 7.85 -7.06 7.28
CA PHE A 121 7.49 -7.47 8.64
C PHE A 121 6.82 -6.34 9.41
N ALA A 122 7.37 -5.13 9.39
CA ALA A 122 6.77 -3.97 10.04
C ALA A 122 5.38 -3.66 9.49
N ILE A 123 5.23 -3.62 8.15
CA ILE A 123 3.93 -3.43 7.50
C ILE A 123 2.93 -4.53 7.90
N GLY A 124 3.39 -5.79 7.97
CA GLY A 124 2.55 -6.91 8.39
C GLY A 124 2.07 -6.80 9.84
N VAL A 125 2.96 -6.39 10.75
CA VAL A 125 2.60 -6.15 12.15
C VAL A 125 1.60 -5.01 12.28
N ASP A 126 1.85 -3.88 11.62
CA ASP A 126 0.94 -2.74 11.61
C ASP A 126 -0.42 -3.11 11.02
N HIS A 127 -0.44 -3.90 9.95
CA HIS A 127 -1.68 -4.37 9.33
C HIS A 127 -2.52 -5.22 10.29
N ILE A 128 -1.88 -6.14 11.03
CA ILE A 128 -2.58 -6.98 12.01
C ILE A 128 -3.09 -6.12 13.19
N LEU A 129 -2.27 -5.20 13.70
CA LEU A 129 -2.64 -4.36 14.84
C LEU A 129 -3.69 -3.29 14.51
N ALA A 130 -3.67 -2.78 13.28
CA ALA A 130 -4.67 -1.83 12.79
C ALA A 130 -5.97 -2.51 12.33
N GLY A 131 -5.93 -3.82 12.01
CA GLY A 131 -7.07 -4.61 11.59
C GLY A 131 -7.92 -5.09 12.77
N TRP A 132 -8.80 -4.23 13.29
CA TRP A 132 -9.71 -4.58 14.40
C TRP A 132 -10.52 -5.82 14.12
N ASP A 133 -10.93 -6.04 12.87
CA ASP A 133 -11.70 -7.22 12.44
C ASP A 133 -10.90 -8.52 12.65
N HIS A 134 -9.62 -8.52 12.29
CA HIS A 134 -8.72 -9.65 12.49
C HIS A 134 -8.49 -9.93 13.98
N LEU A 135 -8.29 -8.90 14.79
CA LEU A 135 -8.10 -9.04 16.24
C LEU A 135 -9.37 -9.59 16.90
N LEU A 136 -10.53 -9.05 16.57
CA LEU A 136 -11.82 -9.52 17.09
C LEU A 136 -12.11 -10.97 16.68
N PHE A 137 -11.82 -11.34 15.43
CA PHE A 137 -11.95 -12.70 14.95
C PHE A 137 -11.08 -13.68 15.74
N VAL A 138 -9.79 -13.36 15.95
CA VAL A 138 -8.88 -14.22 16.71
C VAL A 138 -9.32 -14.32 18.17
N ILE A 139 -9.75 -13.22 18.79
CA ILE A 139 -10.24 -13.22 20.17
C ILE A 139 -11.49 -14.10 20.28
N ALA A 140 -12.49 -13.93 19.39
CA ALA A 140 -13.69 -14.74 19.36
C ALA A 140 -13.36 -16.23 19.19
N LEU A 141 -12.45 -16.55 18.27
CA LEU A 141 -12.00 -17.92 18.03
C LEU A 141 -11.32 -18.54 19.27
N VAL A 142 -10.46 -17.79 19.96
CA VAL A 142 -9.79 -18.26 21.18
C VAL A 142 -10.80 -18.50 22.32
N LEU A 143 -11.77 -17.62 22.48
CA LEU A 143 -12.80 -17.74 23.51
C LEU A 143 -13.73 -18.93 23.25
N LEU A 144 -14.11 -19.19 21.99
CA LEU A 144 -15.00 -20.26 21.60
C LEU A 144 -14.33 -21.63 21.70
N VAL A 145 -13.16 -21.78 21.11
CA VAL A 145 -12.53 -23.12 20.92
C VAL A 145 -11.79 -23.60 22.17
N ARG A 146 -11.29 -22.71 23.01
CA ARG A 146 -10.59 -22.99 24.27
C ARG A 146 -9.42 -24.01 24.20
N ARG A 147 -9.02 -24.42 23.00
CA ARG A 147 -7.91 -25.35 22.75
C ARG A 147 -6.92 -24.72 21.78
N PRO A 148 -5.62 -24.67 22.07
CA PRO A 148 -4.65 -23.94 21.25
C PRO A 148 -4.50 -24.54 19.84
N TRP A 149 -4.51 -25.85 19.71
CA TRP A 149 -4.23 -26.51 18.43
C TRP A 149 -5.29 -26.26 17.33
N PRO A 150 -6.61 -26.39 17.61
CA PRO A 150 -7.65 -26.00 16.65
C PRO A 150 -7.60 -24.51 16.30
N VAL A 151 -7.29 -23.63 17.26
CA VAL A 151 -7.14 -22.19 17.01
C VAL A 151 -6.02 -21.93 16.02
N VAL A 152 -4.85 -22.54 16.21
CA VAL A 152 -3.71 -22.42 15.28
C VAL A 152 -4.08 -22.93 13.89
N LYS A 153 -4.77 -24.08 13.79
CA LYS A 153 -5.24 -24.60 12.49
C LYS A 153 -6.20 -23.64 11.78
N ALA A 154 -7.19 -23.12 12.50
CA ALA A 154 -8.15 -22.18 11.93
C ALA A 154 -7.50 -20.88 11.49
N ALA A 155 -6.63 -20.30 12.32
CA ALA A 155 -5.89 -19.10 11.98
C ALA A 155 -4.97 -19.31 10.77
N THR A 156 -4.30 -20.46 10.68
CA THR A 156 -3.45 -20.79 9.53
C THR A 156 -4.27 -20.96 8.26
N ALA A 157 -5.39 -21.67 8.32
CA ALA A 157 -6.29 -21.87 7.18
C ALA A 157 -6.84 -20.50 6.68
N PHE A 158 -7.25 -19.63 7.60
CA PHE A 158 -7.69 -18.28 7.29
C PHE A 158 -6.59 -17.46 6.60
N THR A 159 -5.39 -17.47 7.14
CA THR A 159 -4.25 -16.74 6.57
C THR A 159 -3.89 -17.23 5.17
N LEU A 160 -3.91 -18.55 4.94
CA LEU A 160 -3.64 -19.12 3.62
C LEU A 160 -4.74 -18.73 2.61
N ALA A 161 -6.01 -18.82 2.99
CA ALA A 161 -7.13 -18.43 2.15
C ALA A 161 -7.07 -16.94 1.80
N HIS A 162 -6.81 -16.09 2.80
CA HIS A 162 -6.66 -14.65 2.61
C HIS A 162 -5.49 -14.32 1.68
N SER A 163 -4.32 -14.95 1.86
CA SER A 163 -3.15 -14.76 1.01
C SER A 163 -3.43 -15.16 -0.44
N LEU A 164 -4.18 -16.25 -0.65
CA LEU A 164 -4.56 -16.69 -1.98
C LEU A 164 -5.52 -15.70 -2.66
N THR A 165 -6.56 -15.25 -1.94
CA THR A 165 -7.50 -14.25 -2.48
C THR A 165 -6.81 -12.93 -2.78
N LEU A 166 -5.92 -12.47 -1.91
CA LEU A 166 -5.13 -11.28 -2.13
C LEU A 166 -4.24 -11.41 -3.39
N ALA A 167 -3.59 -12.56 -3.58
CA ALA A 167 -2.80 -12.83 -4.78
C ALA A 167 -3.65 -12.79 -6.06
N VAL A 168 -4.83 -13.41 -6.04
CA VAL A 168 -5.77 -13.42 -7.19
C VAL A 168 -6.22 -12.00 -7.56
N VAL A 169 -6.55 -11.17 -6.56
CA VAL A 169 -6.97 -9.78 -6.77
C VAL A 169 -5.80 -8.91 -7.24
N THR A 170 -4.62 -9.04 -6.64
CA THR A 170 -3.45 -8.22 -7.00
C THR A 170 -2.90 -8.56 -8.39
N LEU A 171 -3.04 -9.80 -8.83
CA LEU A 171 -2.67 -10.23 -10.18
C LEU A 171 -3.75 -9.86 -11.23
N GLY A 172 -4.86 -9.25 -10.81
CA GLY A 172 -5.90 -8.75 -11.72
C GLY A 172 -6.86 -9.85 -12.24
N PHE A 173 -6.83 -11.05 -11.66
CA PHE A 173 -7.74 -12.13 -12.06
C PHE A 173 -9.17 -11.95 -11.52
N ALA A 174 -9.34 -11.14 -10.49
CA ALA A 174 -10.66 -10.80 -9.94
C ALA A 174 -10.70 -9.33 -9.51
N GLY A 175 -11.79 -8.64 -9.87
CA GLY A 175 -12.12 -7.29 -9.40
C GLY A 175 -13.10 -7.36 -8.26
N ILE A 176 -12.65 -7.55 -7.03
CA ILE A 176 -13.52 -7.59 -5.85
C ILE A 176 -13.44 -6.22 -5.15
N GLN A 177 -14.60 -5.65 -4.82
CA GLN A 177 -14.68 -4.43 -4.04
C GLN A 177 -14.29 -4.75 -2.58
N GLN A 178 -13.35 -4.01 -2.03
CA GLN A 178 -12.82 -4.21 -0.68
C GLN A 178 -13.94 -4.16 0.37
N ASP A 179 -14.87 -3.22 0.24
CA ASP A 179 -16.00 -3.04 1.16
C ASP A 179 -16.87 -4.30 1.30
N VAL A 180 -17.05 -5.05 0.21
CA VAL A 180 -17.81 -6.32 0.22
C VAL A 180 -17.05 -7.40 1.01
N VAL A 181 -15.73 -7.46 0.87
CA VAL A 181 -14.90 -8.43 1.61
C VAL A 181 -14.92 -8.11 3.09
N GLU A 182 -14.77 -6.85 3.47
CA GLU A 182 -14.83 -6.41 4.87
C GLU A 182 -16.19 -6.71 5.50
N ALA A 183 -17.28 -6.47 4.78
CA ALA A 183 -18.64 -6.83 5.24
C ALA A 183 -18.82 -8.34 5.46
N LEU A 184 -18.26 -9.19 4.59
CA LEU A 184 -18.29 -10.64 4.73
C LEU A 184 -17.44 -11.13 5.91
N ILE A 185 -16.31 -10.51 6.17
CA ILE A 185 -15.46 -10.80 7.34
C ILE A 185 -16.23 -10.43 8.62
N ALA A 186 -16.80 -9.23 8.69
CA ALA A 186 -17.60 -8.79 9.83
C ALA A 186 -18.80 -9.75 10.08
N LEU A 187 -19.50 -10.17 9.03
CA LEU A 187 -20.59 -11.13 9.13
C LEU A 187 -20.11 -12.48 9.67
N SER A 188 -18.95 -12.97 9.26
CA SER A 188 -18.37 -14.22 9.77
C SER A 188 -18.06 -14.16 11.27
N ILE A 189 -17.65 -13.00 11.76
CA ILE A 189 -17.42 -12.77 13.21
C ILE A 189 -18.74 -12.83 13.98
N VAL A 190 -19.81 -12.23 13.43
CA VAL A 190 -21.14 -12.28 14.05
C VAL A 190 -21.64 -13.72 14.14
N PHE A 191 -21.50 -14.52 13.08
CA PHE A 191 -21.86 -15.94 13.13
C PHE A 191 -21.05 -16.71 14.17
N LEU A 192 -19.77 -16.47 14.25
CA LEU A 192 -18.91 -17.11 15.26
C LEU A 192 -19.27 -16.71 16.69
N ALA A 193 -19.80 -15.52 16.91
CA ALA A 193 -20.18 -15.02 18.23
C ALA A 193 -21.56 -15.55 18.71
N VAL A 194 -22.37 -16.08 17.82
CA VAL A 194 -23.73 -16.61 18.11
C VAL A 194 -23.71 -18.12 18.39
N GLU A 195 -22.65 -18.85 17.96
CA GLU A 195 -22.44 -20.27 18.29
C GLU A 195 -21.81 -20.45 19.68
#